data_0f230babdcd3bcae987fcf34f12b1f0a
#
_entry.id   0f230babdcd3bcae987fcf34f12b1f0a
#
_cell.length_a   1.000
_cell.length_b   1.000
_cell.length_c   1.000
_cell.angle_alpha   90.00
_cell.angle_beta   90.00
_cell.angle_gamma   90.00
#
_symmetry.space_group_name_H-M   'P 1'
#
loop_
_entity.id
_entity.type
_entity.pdbx_description
1 polymer ?
#
loop_
_entity_poly.entity_id
_entity_poly.type
_entity_poly.pdbx_seq_one_letter_code
_entity_poly.pdbx_strand_id
1 'polypeptide(L)' 'MNKTMRECYFCAGELKNILIGNFDYRLEGKLYVIKQVPAILCLQCGEKYVSGETARNIDMQISAGSYSGTEVVQVLEYQ' A
#
# COMPACT_ATOMS: atom_id res chain seq x y z
N MET A 1 -11.58 -1.78 16.35
CA MET A 1 -12.26 -2.53 15.65
C MET A 1 -12.10 -2.35 14.29
N ASN A 2 -12.12 -3.22 13.56
CA ASN A 2 -11.96 -3.04 12.35
C ASN A 2 -13.08 -3.20 11.60
N LYS A 3 -13.35 -2.30 10.75
CA LYS A 3 -14.33 -2.36 9.91
C LYS A 3 -13.84 -2.90 8.68
N THR A 4 -14.40 -3.96 8.24
CA THR A 4 -14.10 -4.51 6.94
C THR A 4 -14.92 -3.77 5.94
N MET A 5 -14.30 -3.23 4.91
CA MET A 5 -15.01 -2.61 3.86
C MET A 5 -15.74 -3.66 3.11
N ARG A 6 -17.02 -3.47 2.84
CA ARG A 6 -17.81 -4.43 2.11
C ARG A 6 -18.02 -4.07 0.67
N GLU A 7 -17.99 -2.79 0.38
CA GLU A 7 -18.20 -2.30 -0.96
C GLU A 7 -17.24 -1.19 -1.25
N CYS A 8 -16.88 -1.03 -2.49
CA CYS A 8 -15.99 0.04 -2.91
C CYS A 8 -16.60 1.40 -2.60
N TYR A 9 -15.79 2.30 -2.04
CA TYR A 9 -16.24 3.60 -1.65
C TYR A 9 -16.67 4.40 -2.86
N PHE A 10 -16.10 4.16 -4.04
CA PHE A 10 -16.40 4.95 -5.22
C PHE A 10 -17.45 4.33 -6.13
N CYS A 11 -17.42 3.03 -6.33
CA CYS A 11 -18.32 2.41 -7.31
C CYS A 11 -19.24 1.34 -6.71
N ALA A 12 -19.10 1.10 -5.41
CA ALA A 12 -19.89 0.08 -4.70
C ALA A 12 -19.66 -1.33 -5.25
N GLY A 13 -18.54 -1.54 -5.93
CA GLY A 13 -18.22 -2.85 -6.46
C GLY A 13 -17.72 -3.82 -5.39
N GLU A 14 -17.58 -5.06 -5.78
CA GLU A 14 -17.14 -6.10 -4.87
C GLU A 14 -15.66 -5.94 -4.54
N LEU A 15 -15.28 -6.23 -3.31
CA LEU A 15 -13.92 -6.07 -2.83
C LEU A 15 -13.26 -7.40 -2.54
N LYS A 16 -11.96 -7.45 -2.73
CA LYS A 16 -11.18 -8.65 -2.47
C LYS A 16 -9.91 -8.29 -1.74
N ASN A 17 -9.53 -9.12 -0.76
CA ASN A 17 -8.28 -8.92 -0.03
C ASN A 17 -7.12 -9.39 -0.90
N ILE A 18 -6.06 -8.59 -0.97
CA ILE A 18 -4.88 -8.91 -1.75
C ILE A 18 -3.63 -8.55 -0.96
N LEU A 19 -2.48 -8.99 -1.47
CA LEU A 19 -1.20 -8.53 -0.97
C LEU A 19 -0.52 -7.77 -2.09
N ILE A 20 -0.11 -6.54 -1.82
CA ILE A 20 0.65 -5.76 -2.78
C ILE A 20 2.12 -6.17 -2.61
N GLY A 21 2.71 -6.67 -3.68
CA GLY A 21 4.08 -7.15 -3.62
C GLY A 21 5.07 -6.04 -3.33
N ASN A 22 4.96 -4.92 -4.05
CA ASN A 22 5.81 -3.77 -3.82
C ASN A 22 4.91 -2.55 -3.71
N PHE A 23 4.89 -1.95 -2.56
CA PHE A 23 4.09 -0.76 -2.31
C PHE A 23 5.05 0.41 -2.18
N ASP A 24 4.98 1.34 -3.12
CA ASP A 24 5.85 2.51 -3.10
C ASP A 24 5.26 3.58 -2.22
N TYR A 25 6.04 4.07 -1.28
CA TYR A 25 5.54 5.01 -0.30
C TYR A 25 6.57 6.13 -0.15
N ARG A 26 6.16 7.35 -0.41
CA ARG A 26 7.05 8.49 -0.25
C ARG A 26 6.74 9.23 1.02
N LEU A 27 7.79 9.50 1.79
CA LEU A 27 7.64 10.24 3.03
C LEU A 27 8.79 11.20 3.13
N GLU A 28 8.48 12.50 3.19
CA GLU A 28 9.47 13.54 3.36
C GLU A 28 10.58 13.44 2.33
N GLY A 29 10.21 13.22 1.10
CA GLY A 29 11.16 13.17 -0.01
C GLY A 29 11.88 11.88 -0.19
N LYS A 30 11.68 10.90 0.70
CA LYS A 30 12.32 9.62 0.56
C LYS A 30 11.34 8.58 0.06
N LEU A 31 11.83 7.70 -0.79
CA LEU A 31 11.01 6.61 -1.32
C LEU A 31 11.29 5.35 -0.52
N TYR A 32 10.23 4.74 -0.03
CA TYR A 32 10.32 3.45 0.65
C TYR A 32 9.54 2.43 -0.17
N VAL A 33 10.08 1.22 -0.29
CA VAL A 33 9.37 0.13 -0.94
C VAL A 33 9.01 -0.86 0.14
N ILE A 34 7.72 -1.08 0.33
CA ILE A 34 7.24 -1.98 1.38
C ILE A 34 6.70 -3.22 0.71
N LYS A 35 7.16 -4.36 1.17
CA LYS A 35 6.80 -5.63 0.56
C LYS A 35 5.60 -6.25 1.24
N GLN A 36 4.78 -6.88 0.44
CA GLN A 36 3.67 -7.72 0.94
C GLN A 36 2.71 -6.97 1.84
N VAL A 37 2.21 -5.86 1.34
CA VAL A 37 1.30 -5.01 2.10
C VAL A 37 -0.12 -5.50 1.93
N PRO A 38 -0.83 -5.79 3.01
CA PRO A 38 -2.23 -6.19 2.90
C PRO A 38 -3.07 -5.03 2.37
N ALA A 39 -3.90 -5.30 1.41
CA ALA A 39 -4.71 -4.28 0.78
C ALA A 39 -6.04 -4.86 0.34
N ILE A 40 -6.92 -4.00 -0.12
CA ILE A 40 -8.24 -4.39 -0.60
C ILE A 40 -8.38 -3.86 -2.02
N LEU A 41 -8.75 -4.74 -2.92
CA LEU A 41 -8.91 -4.40 -4.33
C LEU A 41 -10.37 -4.41 -4.72
N CYS A 42 -10.82 -3.37 -5.39
CA CYS A 42 -12.15 -3.37 -5.98
C CYS A 42 -12.09 -4.10 -7.31
N LEU A 43 -12.89 -5.14 -7.44
CA LEU A 43 -12.88 -5.96 -8.65
C LEU A 43 -13.55 -5.25 -9.82
N GLN A 44 -14.29 -4.20 -9.55
CA GLN A 44 -15.01 -3.51 -10.61
C GLN A 44 -14.22 -2.31 -11.15
N CYS A 45 -13.75 -1.44 -10.31
CA CYS A 45 -13.05 -0.24 -10.77
C CYS A 45 -11.54 -0.31 -10.64
N GLY A 46 -11.01 -1.36 -10.01
CA GLY A 46 -9.57 -1.53 -9.88
C GLY A 46 -8.91 -0.70 -8.80
N GLU A 47 -9.70 0.03 -8.03
CA GLU A 47 -9.13 0.85 -6.97
C GLU A 47 -8.57 -0.03 -5.85
N LYS A 48 -7.45 0.38 -5.26
CA LYS A 48 -6.86 -0.35 -4.15
C LYS A 48 -6.88 0.51 -2.91
N TYR A 49 -7.13 -0.14 -1.78
CA TYR A 49 -7.22 0.56 -0.50
C TYR A 49 -6.33 -0.10 0.53
N VAL A 50 -5.71 0.71 1.37
CA VAL A 50 -4.92 0.22 2.49
C VAL A 50 -5.61 0.71 3.75
N SER A 51 -5.83 -0.18 4.71
CA SER A 51 -6.54 0.21 5.93
C SER A 51 -5.73 1.19 6.75
N GLY A 52 -6.42 1.94 7.61
CA GLY A 52 -5.73 2.88 8.49
C GLY A 52 -4.74 2.19 9.42
N GLU A 53 -5.07 0.99 9.84
CA GLU A 53 -4.19 0.21 10.70
C GLU A 53 -2.91 -0.17 9.95
N THR A 54 -3.04 -0.62 8.70
CA THR A 54 -1.88 -0.97 7.88
C THR A 54 -1.02 0.26 7.62
N ALA A 55 -1.64 1.39 7.30
CA ALA A 55 -0.90 2.62 7.05
C ALA A 55 -0.14 3.06 8.30
N ARG A 56 -0.76 2.93 9.46
CA ARG A 56 -0.13 3.29 10.71
C ARG A 56 1.06 2.39 11.02
N ASN A 57 0.93 1.09 10.73
CA ASN A 57 2.02 0.14 10.93
C ASN A 57 3.19 0.47 10.03
N ILE A 58 2.93 0.87 8.79
CA ILE A 58 3.98 1.27 7.88
C ILE A 58 4.74 2.48 8.44
N ASP A 59 4.01 3.49 8.91
CA ASP A 59 4.63 4.67 9.49
C ASP A 59 5.48 4.29 10.70
N MET A 60 5.00 3.39 11.52
CA MET A 60 5.74 2.96 12.70
C MET A 60 7.00 2.21 12.33
N GLN A 61 6.95 1.38 11.31
CA GLN A 61 8.12 0.65 10.86
C GLN A 61 9.18 1.59 10.30
N ILE A 62 8.77 2.60 9.56
CA ILE A 62 9.70 3.58 9.02
C ILE A 62 10.33 4.38 10.17
N SER A 63 9.53 4.81 11.12
CA SER A 63 10.04 5.58 12.25
C SER A 63 11.01 4.78 13.10
N ALA A 64 10.78 3.49 13.21
CA ALA A 64 11.64 2.63 14.02
C ALA A 64 12.89 2.17 13.27
N GLY A 65 12.97 2.46 11.96
CA GLY A 65 14.10 2.02 11.16
C GLY A 65 14.13 0.54 10.92
N SER A 66 12.96 -0.09 10.88
CA SER A 66 12.88 -1.54 10.74
C SER A 66 13.00 -1.94 9.29
N TYR A 67 14.13 -1.62 8.66
CA TYR A 67 14.32 -1.91 7.26
C TYR A 67 14.93 -3.30 7.10
N SER A 68 14.47 -4.04 6.10
CA SER A 68 15.04 -5.35 5.83
C SER A 68 16.20 -5.27 4.83
N GLY A 69 16.39 -4.12 4.19
CA GLY A 69 17.46 -3.97 3.22
C GLY A 69 17.17 -2.84 2.27
N THR A 70 17.92 -2.80 1.19
CA THR A 70 17.71 -1.79 0.15
C THR A 70 17.66 -2.48 -1.19
N GLU A 71 17.05 -1.81 -2.16
CA GLU A 71 16.98 -2.32 -3.53
C GLU A 71 17.43 -1.23 -4.48
N VAL A 72 18.09 -1.62 -5.55
CA VAL A 72 18.47 -0.70 -6.59
C VAL A 72 17.32 -0.64 -7.59
N VAL A 73 16.90 0.56 -7.94
CA VAL A 73 15.76 0.75 -8.79
C VAL A 73 16.20 1.49 -10.05
N GLN A 74 15.73 1.04 -11.18
CA GLN A 74 15.99 1.72 -12.45
C GLN A 74 15.04 2.90 -12.57
N VAL A 75 15.56 4.05 -12.94
CA VAL A 75 14.76 5.25 -13.09
C VAL A 75 14.86 5.72 -14.54
N LEU A 76 13.70 5.95 -15.12
CA LEU A 76 13.63 6.37 -16.50
C LEU A 76 12.90 7.69 -16.59
N GLU A 77 13.34 8.53 -17.48
CA GLU A 77 12.57 9.74 -17.78
C GLU A 77 11.83 9.51 -19.08
N TYR A 78 10.59 9.86 -19.12
CA TYR A 78 9.77 9.65 -20.32
C TYR A 78 10.29 10.52 -21.45
N GLN A 79 10.39 9.94 -22.63
CA GLN A 79 10.86 10.67 -23.80
C GLN A 79 9.84 10.70 -24.92
#